data_acd045406260a0fc9d7436e8b11b91d8
#
_entry.id   acd045406260a0fc9d7436e8b11b91d8
#
_cell.length_a   1.000
_cell.length_b   1.000
_cell.length_c   1.000
_cell.angle_alpha   90.00
_cell.angle_beta   90.00
_cell.angle_gamma   90.00
#
_symmetry.space_group_name_H-M   'P 1'
#
loop_
_entity.id
_entity.type
_entity.pdbx_description
1 polymer ?
#
loop_
_entity_poly.entity_id
_entity_poly.type
_entity_poly.pdbx_seq_one_letter_code
_entity_poly.pdbx_strand_id
1 'polypeptide(L)'
;MSSKVFVARNIPAAGLDRIRELTDCTVWPDRLPPSPGVLIENSIGCHGVLTLLSDRIDAAFFDAVGPQLKVISNFAVGYNNIDFEEATRRGIAVGNTPGVLTDSTADTALALLLAAARCVREGIENVSRREWLTWEPMGFIGQDLVGKTIGIVGMGRIGHATGKRLHFGWGMNVLYTSRTDKPDADN
;
A
#
# COMPACT_ATOMS: atom_id res chain seq x y z
N MET A 1 0.52 -22.72 -26.80
CA MET A 1 -0.03 -22.99 -25.45
C MET A 1 -0.17 -21.67 -24.75
N SER A 2 -1.31 -21.43 -24.10
CA SER A 2 -1.52 -20.23 -23.29
C SER A 2 -0.64 -20.26 -22.04
N SER A 3 -0.11 -19.11 -21.62
CA SER A 3 0.69 -19.02 -20.38
C SER A 3 -0.22 -19.23 -19.17
N LYS A 4 0.18 -20.07 -18.22
CA LYS A 4 -0.54 -20.28 -16.98
C LYS A 4 -0.18 -19.20 -15.97
N VAL A 5 -1.20 -18.60 -15.33
CA VAL A 5 -1.02 -17.55 -14.31
C VAL A 5 -1.89 -17.86 -13.09
N PHE A 6 -1.29 -17.76 -11.93
CA PHE A 6 -2.00 -17.77 -10.65
C PHE A 6 -2.12 -16.36 -10.08
N VAL A 7 -3.31 -15.98 -9.67
CA VAL A 7 -3.62 -14.68 -9.02
C VAL A 7 -3.98 -14.95 -7.57
N ALA A 8 -3.11 -14.56 -6.64
CA ALA A 8 -3.22 -14.90 -5.22
C ALA A 8 -4.35 -14.18 -4.46
N ARG A 9 -5.05 -13.26 -5.09
CA ARG A 9 -6.23 -12.56 -4.57
C ARG A 9 -7.12 -12.10 -5.70
N ASN A 10 -8.40 -11.95 -5.39
CA ASN A 10 -9.29 -11.21 -6.27
C ASN A 10 -8.87 -9.74 -6.31
N ILE A 11 -8.58 -9.24 -7.51
CA ILE A 11 -8.19 -7.86 -7.78
C ILE A 11 -9.27 -7.16 -8.61
N PRO A 12 -9.23 -5.82 -8.75
CA PRO A 12 -10.20 -5.10 -9.59
C PRO A 12 -10.34 -5.68 -11.00
N ALA A 13 -11.58 -5.75 -11.47
CA ALA A 13 -11.95 -6.39 -12.73
C ALA A 13 -11.09 -5.90 -13.92
N ALA A 14 -10.82 -4.60 -14.01
CA ALA A 14 -10.01 -4.03 -15.07
C ALA A 14 -8.62 -4.69 -15.24
N GLY A 15 -7.99 -5.11 -14.14
CA GLY A 15 -6.74 -5.87 -14.18
C GLY A 15 -6.94 -7.36 -14.41
N LEU A 16 -7.92 -7.92 -13.69
CA LEU A 16 -8.19 -9.35 -13.72
C LEU A 16 -8.68 -9.83 -15.10
N ASP A 17 -9.58 -9.07 -15.72
CA ASP A 17 -10.14 -9.40 -17.04
C ASP A 17 -9.03 -9.38 -18.10
N ARG A 18 -8.10 -8.42 -18.00
CA ARG A 18 -6.94 -8.37 -18.90
C ARG A 18 -6.04 -9.59 -18.76
N ILE A 19 -5.84 -10.10 -17.54
CA ILE A 19 -5.06 -11.33 -17.31
C ILE A 19 -5.79 -12.53 -17.94
N ARG A 20 -7.10 -12.65 -17.71
CA ARG A 20 -7.94 -13.75 -18.25
C ARG A 20 -8.01 -13.78 -19.77
N GLU A 21 -8.03 -12.61 -20.41
CA GLU A 21 -8.01 -12.51 -21.87
C GLU A 21 -6.72 -13.07 -22.49
N LEU A 22 -5.61 -12.91 -21.80
CA LEU A 22 -4.29 -13.22 -22.35
C LEU A 22 -3.68 -14.53 -21.85
N THR A 23 -4.22 -15.12 -20.80
CA THR A 23 -3.60 -16.25 -20.11
C THR A 23 -4.64 -17.27 -19.63
N ASP A 24 -4.16 -18.49 -19.33
CA ASP A 24 -4.91 -19.47 -18.55
C ASP A 24 -4.78 -19.10 -17.06
N CYS A 25 -5.78 -18.39 -16.56
CA CYS A 25 -5.74 -17.71 -15.26
C CYS A 25 -6.56 -18.43 -14.21
N THR A 26 -5.91 -18.80 -13.11
CA THR A 26 -6.57 -19.27 -11.89
C THR A 26 -6.49 -18.19 -10.81
N VAL A 27 -7.60 -17.93 -10.12
CA VAL A 27 -7.71 -16.91 -9.08
C VAL A 27 -8.01 -17.56 -7.75
N TRP A 28 -7.29 -17.15 -6.69
CA TRP A 28 -7.59 -17.57 -5.33
C TRP A 28 -8.98 -17.05 -4.91
N PRO A 29 -9.90 -17.92 -4.48
CA PRO A 29 -11.30 -17.56 -4.28
C PRO A 29 -11.56 -16.83 -2.96
N ASP A 30 -10.72 -17.05 -1.93
CA ASP A 30 -11.00 -16.58 -0.59
C ASP A 30 -10.55 -15.13 -0.37
N ARG A 31 -11.22 -14.46 0.57
CA ARG A 31 -10.86 -13.11 1.00
C ARG A 31 -9.52 -13.07 1.74
N LEU A 32 -9.24 -14.10 2.54
CA LEU A 32 -7.96 -14.22 3.26
C LEU A 32 -6.86 -14.76 2.35
N PRO A 33 -5.58 -14.43 2.63
CA PRO A 33 -4.47 -14.94 1.87
C PRO A 33 -4.38 -16.47 1.90
N PRO A 34 -3.96 -17.13 0.82
CA PRO A 34 -3.54 -18.51 0.90
C PRO A 34 -2.40 -18.65 1.91
N SER A 35 -2.33 -19.78 2.59
CA SER A 35 -1.13 -20.10 3.36
C SER A 35 0.09 -20.24 2.44
N PRO A 36 1.32 -20.12 2.94
CA PRO A 36 2.51 -20.25 2.10
C PRO A 36 2.56 -21.55 1.31
N GLY A 37 2.15 -22.66 1.91
CA GLY A 37 2.10 -23.96 1.22
C GLY A 37 1.08 -23.99 0.10
N VAL A 38 -0.12 -23.45 0.33
CA VAL A 38 -1.20 -23.35 -0.66
C VAL A 38 -0.83 -22.38 -1.79
N LEU A 39 -0.13 -21.28 -1.48
CA LEU A 39 0.40 -20.37 -2.48
C LEU A 39 1.36 -21.09 -3.43
N ILE A 40 2.30 -21.84 -2.88
CA ILE A 40 3.27 -22.64 -3.65
C ILE A 40 2.51 -23.66 -4.51
N GLU A 41 1.64 -24.46 -3.92
CA GLU A 41 0.90 -25.53 -4.59
C GLU A 41 0.14 -25.01 -5.83
N ASN A 42 -0.56 -23.88 -5.69
CA ASN A 42 -1.28 -23.26 -6.81
C ASN A 42 -0.37 -22.57 -7.82
N SER A 43 0.86 -22.29 -7.47
CA SER A 43 1.84 -21.66 -8.35
C SER A 43 2.69 -22.67 -9.14
N ILE A 44 2.69 -23.95 -8.77
CA ILE A 44 3.45 -24.99 -9.48
C ILE A 44 3.02 -25.05 -10.94
N GLY A 45 4.00 -25.00 -11.84
CA GLY A 45 3.75 -25.03 -13.28
C GLY A 45 3.24 -23.72 -13.88
N CYS A 46 3.08 -22.65 -13.09
CA CYS A 46 2.70 -21.34 -13.59
C CYS A 46 3.90 -20.60 -14.23
N HIS A 47 3.61 -19.83 -15.27
CA HIS A 47 4.57 -18.94 -15.93
C HIS A 47 4.60 -17.56 -15.28
N GLY A 48 3.53 -17.17 -14.61
CA GLY A 48 3.41 -15.92 -13.86
C GLY A 48 2.59 -16.08 -12.59
N VAL A 49 2.92 -15.31 -11.56
CA VAL A 49 2.14 -15.25 -10.32
C VAL A 49 1.90 -13.78 -9.96
N LEU A 50 0.63 -13.44 -9.73
CA LEU A 50 0.28 -12.13 -9.17
C LEU A 50 0.11 -12.27 -7.66
N THR A 51 0.90 -11.48 -6.91
CA THR A 51 1.02 -11.52 -5.46
C THR A 51 0.63 -10.19 -4.81
N LEU A 52 0.45 -10.19 -3.49
CA LEU A 52 0.28 -9.02 -2.66
C LEU A 52 1.36 -8.96 -1.57
N LEU A 53 1.38 -7.89 -0.78
CA LEU A 53 2.36 -7.67 0.29
C LEU A 53 2.39 -8.77 1.37
N SER A 54 1.27 -9.48 1.55
CA SER A 54 1.15 -10.59 2.51
C SER A 54 1.79 -11.88 2.04
N ASP A 55 2.15 -11.98 0.77
CA ASP A 55 2.60 -13.21 0.14
C ASP A 55 4.13 -13.19 0.09
N ARG A 56 4.76 -14.08 0.86
CA ARG A 56 6.23 -14.20 0.89
C ARG A 56 6.73 -14.98 -0.30
N ILE A 57 7.60 -14.37 -1.09
CA ILE A 57 8.20 -14.91 -2.30
C ILE A 57 9.72 -14.95 -2.10
N ASP A 58 10.23 -16.06 -1.64
CA ASP A 58 11.64 -16.28 -1.33
C ASP A 58 12.24 -17.40 -2.17
N ALA A 59 13.51 -17.76 -1.91
CA ALA A 59 14.20 -18.83 -2.61
C ALA A 59 13.43 -20.16 -2.58
N ALA A 60 12.82 -20.49 -1.43
CA ALA A 60 12.05 -21.74 -1.29
C ALA A 60 10.81 -21.74 -2.18
N PHE A 61 10.13 -20.60 -2.31
CA PHE A 61 9.04 -20.43 -3.27
C PHE A 61 9.50 -20.68 -4.71
N PHE A 62 10.58 -20.05 -5.13
CA PHE A 62 11.12 -20.19 -6.49
C PHE A 62 11.54 -21.64 -6.80
N ASP A 63 12.17 -22.33 -5.82
CA ASP A 63 12.58 -23.72 -5.96
C ASP A 63 11.38 -24.66 -6.16
N ALA A 64 10.32 -24.42 -5.40
CA ALA A 64 9.13 -25.27 -5.43
C ALA A 64 8.26 -25.05 -6.68
N VAL A 65 8.12 -23.82 -7.15
CA VAL A 65 7.29 -23.47 -8.31
C VAL A 65 7.90 -24.00 -9.61
N GLY A 66 9.22 -23.92 -9.74
CA GLY A 66 9.95 -24.49 -10.85
C GLY A 66 10.43 -23.49 -11.92
N PRO A 67 11.24 -23.95 -12.88
CA PRO A 67 12.00 -23.11 -13.81
C PRO A 67 11.17 -22.42 -14.91
N GLN A 68 9.91 -22.81 -15.08
CA GLN A 68 9.01 -22.21 -16.07
C GLN A 68 8.49 -20.83 -15.62
N LEU A 69 8.63 -20.47 -14.33
CA LEU A 69 8.23 -19.16 -13.81
C LEU A 69 9.06 -18.03 -14.46
N LYS A 70 8.39 -17.04 -15.02
CA LYS A 70 9.02 -15.91 -15.74
C LYS A 70 8.78 -14.56 -15.08
N VAL A 71 7.67 -14.42 -14.33
CA VAL A 71 7.27 -13.14 -13.78
C VAL A 71 6.53 -13.28 -12.46
N ILE A 72 6.88 -12.42 -11.51
CA ILE A 72 6.09 -12.10 -10.32
C ILE A 72 5.55 -10.69 -10.50
N SER A 73 4.22 -10.54 -10.46
CA SER A 73 3.55 -9.23 -10.48
C SER A 73 3.02 -8.93 -9.09
N ASN A 74 3.64 -8.00 -8.38
CA ASN A 74 3.21 -7.61 -7.04
C ASN A 74 2.19 -6.47 -7.13
N PHE A 75 0.95 -6.73 -6.72
CA PHE A 75 -0.09 -5.71 -6.67
C PHE A 75 0.10 -4.78 -5.45
N ALA A 76 1.24 -4.09 -5.43
CA ALA A 76 1.66 -3.18 -4.38
C ALA A 76 2.77 -2.24 -4.86
N VAL A 77 3.02 -1.17 -4.11
CA VAL A 77 4.17 -0.28 -4.33
C VAL A 77 5.45 -0.89 -3.76
N GLY A 78 5.38 -1.40 -2.52
CA GLY A 78 6.49 -2.11 -1.89
C GLY A 78 6.67 -3.51 -2.47
N TYR A 79 7.88 -4.03 -2.38
CA TYR A 79 8.22 -5.40 -2.82
C TYR A 79 9.18 -6.10 -1.85
N ASN A 80 9.23 -5.64 -0.60
CA ASN A 80 10.05 -6.25 0.45
C ASN A 80 9.59 -7.66 0.89
N ASN A 81 8.42 -8.09 0.40
CA ASN A 81 7.93 -9.46 0.51
C ASN A 81 8.52 -10.41 -0.53
N ILE A 82 9.27 -9.88 -1.51
CA ILE A 82 9.89 -10.65 -2.60
C ILE A 82 11.40 -10.59 -2.47
N ASP A 83 12.06 -11.73 -2.53
CA ASP A 83 13.51 -11.82 -2.68
C ASP A 83 13.89 -11.42 -4.12
N PHE A 84 14.07 -10.12 -4.27
CA PHE A 84 14.35 -9.51 -5.57
C PHE A 84 15.71 -9.94 -6.14
N GLU A 85 16.70 -10.13 -5.29
CA GLU A 85 18.05 -10.55 -5.71
C GLU A 85 18.00 -11.97 -6.26
N GLU A 86 17.32 -12.85 -5.57
CA GLU A 86 17.12 -14.23 -5.99
C GLU A 86 16.27 -14.33 -7.28
N ALA A 87 15.20 -13.54 -7.39
CA ALA A 87 14.41 -13.45 -8.63
C ALA A 87 15.29 -13.02 -9.83
N THR A 88 16.12 -12.00 -9.63
CA THR A 88 17.05 -11.49 -10.65
C THR A 88 18.05 -12.56 -11.06
N ARG A 89 18.64 -13.27 -10.10
CA ARG A 89 19.60 -14.37 -10.36
C ARG A 89 18.99 -15.49 -11.20
N ARG A 90 17.69 -15.74 -11.06
CA ARG A 90 16.92 -16.73 -11.83
C ARG A 90 16.37 -16.21 -13.16
N GLY A 91 16.56 -14.92 -13.45
CA GLY A 91 15.99 -14.29 -14.65
C GLY A 91 14.48 -14.14 -14.60
N ILE A 92 13.90 -14.07 -13.38
CA ILE A 92 12.47 -13.85 -13.14
C ILE A 92 12.22 -12.34 -13.04
N ALA A 93 11.36 -11.81 -13.90
CA ALA A 93 10.97 -10.40 -13.82
C ALA A 93 10.07 -10.14 -12.61
N VAL A 94 10.30 -9.01 -11.92
CA VAL A 94 9.45 -8.56 -10.81
C VAL A 94 8.84 -7.22 -11.17
N GLY A 95 7.51 -7.16 -11.21
CA GLY A 95 6.74 -5.93 -11.44
C GLY A 95 6.03 -5.49 -10.17
N ASN A 96 5.92 -4.17 -9.99
CA ASN A 96 5.16 -3.54 -8.90
C ASN A 96 4.36 -2.34 -9.44
N THR A 97 3.60 -1.64 -8.58
CA THR A 97 2.71 -0.53 -8.98
C THR A 97 3.14 0.82 -8.36
N PRO A 98 4.31 1.37 -8.73
CA PRO A 98 4.80 2.62 -8.16
C PRO A 98 3.98 3.83 -8.61
N GLY A 99 3.75 4.78 -7.69
CA GLY A 99 3.15 6.08 -7.98
C GLY A 99 1.62 6.14 -7.92
N VAL A 100 0.92 5.05 -8.21
CA VAL A 100 -0.55 5.03 -8.37
C VAL A 100 -1.35 5.36 -7.11
N LEU A 101 -0.78 5.20 -5.93
CA LEU A 101 -1.45 5.43 -4.65
C LEU A 101 -0.87 6.61 -3.83
N THR A 102 0.05 7.38 -4.42
CA THR A 102 0.74 8.47 -3.70
C THR A 102 -0.25 9.47 -3.13
N ASP A 103 -1.17 9.96 -3.94
CA ASP A 103 -2.14 10.98 -3.54
C ASP A 103 -3.16 10.42 -2.53
N SER A 104 -3.75 9.28 -2.80
CA SER A 104 -4.73 8.66 -1.89
C SER A 104 -4.13 8.30 -0.52
N THR A 105 -2.86 7.90 -0.48
CA THR A 105 -2.17 7.64 0.79
C THR A 105 -1.86 8.95 1.53
N ALA A 106 -1.45 10.00 0.82
CA ALA A 106 -1.27 11.32 1.41
C ALA A 106 -2.59 11.86 1.97
N ASP A 107 -3.71 11.71 1.24
CA ASP A 107 -5.04 12.11 1.70
C ASP A 107 -5.46 11.35 2.96
N THR A 108 -5.17 10.04 3.02
CA THR A 108 -5.41 9.22 4.21
C THR A 108 -4.57 9.71 5.40
N ALA A 109 -3.30 10.08 5.18
CA ALA A 109 -2.45 10.64 6.23
C ALA A 109 -3.03 11.95 6.78
N LEU A 110 -3.53 12.83 5.91
CA LEU A 110 -4.21 14.05 6.32
C LEU A 110 -5.50 13.76 7.10
N ALA A 111 -6.32 12.85 6.61
CA ALA A 111 -7.55 12.47 7.28
C ALA A 111 -7.30 11.98 8.71
N LEU A 112 -6.28 11.14 8.89
CA LEU A 112 -5.88 10.64 10.21
C LEU A 112 -5.31 11.75 11.10
N LEU A 113 -4.48 12.64 10.56
CA LEU A 113 -3.95 13.80 11.28
C LEU A 113 -5.08 14.71 11.77
N LEU A 114 -6.03 15.05 10.90
CA LEU A 114 -7.18 15.87 11.23
C LEU A 114 -8.09 15.18 12.24
N ALA A 115 -8.33 13.88 12.07
CA ALA A 115 -9.14 13.11 13.00
C ALA A 115 -8.53 13.10 14.41
N ALA A 116 -7.22 12.94 14.52
CA ALA A 116 -6.51 12.99 15.79
C ALA A 116 -6.49 14.41 16.37
N ALA A 117 -6.16 15.41 15.56
CA ALA A 117 -6.07 16.80 16.02
C ALA A 117 -7.42 17.37 16.47
N ARG A 118 -8.53 16.95 15.87
CA ARG A 118 -9.88 17.48 16.11
C ARG A 118 -10.76 16.55 16.95
N CYS A 119 -10.18 15.56 17.62
CA CYS A 119 -10.91 14.64 18.51
C CYS A 119 -12.12 13.96 17.82
N VAL A 120 -11.98 13.63 16.52
CA VAL A 120 -13.11 13.10 15.73
C VAL A 120 -13.61 11.77 16.28
N ARG A 121 -12.70 10.90 16.73
CA ARG A 121 -13.06 9.62 17.34
C ARG A 121 -13.90 9.81 18.60
N GLU A 122 -13.42 10.65 19.50
CA GLU A 122 -14.09 10.96 20.78
C GLU A 122 -15.47 11.57 20.53
N GLY A 123 -15.58 12.46 19.56
CA GLY A 123 -16.86 13.06 19.13
C GLY A 123 -17.84 12.02 18.60
N ILE A 124 -17.37 11.10 17.74
CA ILE A 124 -18.21 10.00 17.23
C ILE A 124 -18.68 9.09 18.34
N GLU A 125 -17.78 8.71 19.27
CA GLU A 125 -18.13 7.85 20.42
C GLU A 125 -19.15 8.53 21.32
N ASN A 126 -18.98 9.82 21.61
CA ASN A 126 -19.90 10.59 22.42
C ASN A 126 -21.33 10.62 21.82
N VAL A 127 -21.45 10.91 20.53
CA VAL A 127 -22.74 10.90 19.84
C VAL A 127 -23.34 9.48 19.76
N SER A 128 -22.52 8.48 19.47
CA SER A 128 -22.97 7.08 19.37
C SER A 128 -23.52 6.54 20.70
N ARG A 129 -22.92 6.98 21.81
CA ARG A 129 -23.38 6.64 23.18
C ARG A 129 -24.53 7.49 23.67
N ARG A 130 -24.99 8.48 22.88
CA ARG A 130 -26.00 9.47 23.27
C ARG A 130 -25.59 10.29 24.48
N GLU A 131 -24.31 10.55 24.65
CA GLU A 131 -23.75 11.35 25.75
C GLU A 131 -23.73 12.85 25.43
N TRP A 132 -23.94 13.23 24.17
CA TRP A 132 -24.04 14.63 23.80
C TRP A 132 -25.38 15.21 24.24
N LEU A 133 -25.34 16.10 25.23
CA LEU A 133 -26.53 16.73 25.82
C LEU A 133 -26.72 18.18 25.36
N THR A 134 -25.61 18.90 25.16
CA THR A 134 -25.61 20.29 24.77
C THR A 134 -24.27 20.67 24.16
N TRP A 135 -24.18 21.85 23.57
CA TRP A 135 -22.90 22.42 23.18
C TRP A 135 -22.10 22.84 24.43
N GLU A 136 -20.85 22.41 24.50
CA GLU A 136 -19.95 22.68 25.62
C GLU A 136 -18.72 23.45 25.11
N PRO A 137 -18.41 24.65 25.66
CA PRO A 137 -17.27 25.47 25.23
C PRO A 137 -15.92 24.77 25.34
N MET A 138 -15.79 23.81 26.27
CA MET A 138 -14.56 23.08 26.56
C MET A 138 -14.59 21.64 26.04
N GLY A 139 -15.67 21.26 25.33
CA GLY A 139 -15.83 19.90 24.80
C GLY A 139 -15.07 19.69 23.49
N PHE A 140 -14.21 18.67 23.43
CA PHE A 140 -13.49 18.22 22.23
C PHE A 140 -12.79 19.36 21.44
N ILE A 141 -12.14 20.30 22.15
CA ILE A 141 -11.49 21.47 21.52
C ILE A 141 -10.43 21.06 20.50
N GLY A 142 -9.65 20.01 20.83
CA GLY A 142 -8.58 19.54 19.97
C GLY A 142 -7.43 20.53 19.79
N GLN A 143 -6.72 20.41 18.68
CA GLN A 143 -5.56 21.25 18.33
C GLN A 143 -5.75 21.90 16.95
N ASP A 144 -5.43 23.18 16.83
CA ASP A 144 -5.34 23.84 15.54
C ASP A 144 -4.04 23.46 14.83
N LEU A 145 -4.13 23.31 13.50
CA LEU A 145 -2.97 22.97 12.66
C LEU A 145 -2.41 24.19 11.93
N VAL A 146 -3.20 25.24 11.75
CA VAL A 146 -2.81 26.44 10.98
C VAL A 146 -1.54 27.06 11.55
N GLY A 147 -0.53 27.24 10.70
CA GLY A 147 0.76 27.84 11.05
C GLY A 147 1.64 27.00 11.99
N LYS A 148 1.21 25.79 12.36
CA LYS A 148 2.02 24.89 13.19
C LYS A 148 3.14 24.24 12.39
N THR A 149 4.01 23.52 13.09
CA THR A 149 5.10 22.74 12.47
C THR A 149 4.75 21.26 12.48
N ILE A 150 4.95 20.59 11.34
CA ILE A 150 4.83 19.14 11.18
C ILE A 150 6.19 18.52 10.91
N GLY A 151 6.49 17.41 11.57
CA GLY A 151 7.66 16.59 11.29
C GLY A 151 7.28 15.40 10.40
N ILE A 152 7.96 15.21 9.28
CA ILE A 152 7.77 14.08 8.37
C ILE A 152 8.98 13.16 8.40
N VAL A 153 8.79 11.94 8.87
CA VAL A 153 9.82 10.91 8.85
C VAL A 153 9.71 10.11 7.55
N GLY A 154 10.60 10.39 6.61
CA GLY A 154 10.59 9.81 5.27
C GLY A 154 10.02 10.75 4.21
N MET A 155 10.87 11.55 3.57
CA MET A 155 10.51 12.46 2.48
C MET A 155 10.59 11.75 1.11
N GLY A 156 9.82 10.64 0.97
CA GLY A 156 9.57 9.99 -0.30
C GLY A 156 8.37 10.62 -1.03
N ARG A 157 7.86 9.95 -2.08
CA ARG A 157 6.71 10.45 -2.85
C ARG A 157 5.50 10.80 -1.98
N ILE A 158 5.14 9.92 -1.04
CA ILE A 158 4.00 10.10 -0.14
C ILE A 158 4.29 11.22 0.87
N GLY A 159 5.46 11.21 1.52
CA GLY A 159 5.84 12.26 2.47
C GLY A 159 5.82 13.65 1.83
N HIS A 160 6.36 13.78 0.63
CA HIS A 160 6.34 15.02 -0.14
C HIS A 160 4.90 15.46 -0.49
N ALA A 161 4.06 14.54 -0.99
CA ALA A 161 2.66 14.85 -1.29
C ALA A 161 1.87 15.27 -0.04
N THR A 162 2.15 14.65 1.11
CA THR A 162 1.56 15.01 2.41
C THR A 162 2.05 16.38 2.87
N GLY A 163 3.36 16.63 2.81
CA GLY A 163 3.97 17.90 3.19
C GLY A 163 3.42 19.06 2.37
N LYS A 164 3.32 18.91 1.06
CA LYS A 164 2.71 19.92 0.17
C LYS A 164 1.28 20.28 0.58
N ARG A 165 0.45 19.28 0.84
CA ARG A 165 -0.94 19.51 1.27
C ARG A 165 -1.02 20.27 2.57
N LEU A 166 -0.18 19.92 3.55
CA LEU A 166 -0.14 20.57 4.85
C LEU A 166 0.44 22.00 4.77
N HIS A 167 1.46 22.19 3.96
CA HIS A 167 2.06 23.50 3.76
C HIS A 167 1.09 24.46 3.07
N PHE A 168 0.61 24.10 1.89
CA PHE A 168 -0.26 24.99 1.10
C PHE A 168 -1.70 25.09 1.63
N GLY A 169 -2.21 24.02 2.28
CA GLY A 169 -3.58 24.01 2.79
C GLY A 169 -3.73 24.65 4.17
N TRP A 170 -2.77 24.45 5.07
CA TRP A 170 -2.80 24.95 6.46
C TRP A 170 -1.67 25.91 6.81
N GLY A 171 -0.81 26.28 5.86
CA GLY A 171 0.33 27.16 6.13
C GLY A 171 1.31 26.56 7.13
N MET A 172 1.39 25.23 7.21
CA MET A 172 2.27 24.56 8.18
C MET A 172 3.73 24.67 7.75
N ASN A 173 4.62 24.78 8.72
CA ASN A 173 6.06 24.61 8.51
C ASN A 173 6.36 23.11 8.46
N VAL A 174 7.01 22.66 7.39
CA VAL A 174 7.36 21.25 7.22
C VAL A 174 8.82 21.03 7.55
N LEU A 175 9.09 20.21 8.56
CA LEU A 175 10.41 19.65 8.84
C LEU A 175 10.42 18.18 8.42
N TYR A 176 11.52 17.70 7.88
CA TYR A 176 11.60 16.31 7.48
C TYR A 176 12.95 15.66 7.78
N THR A 177 12.95 14.35 7.80
CA THR A 177 14.18 13.54 7.73
C THR A 177 14.08 12.54 6.59
N SER A 178 15.20 12.29 5.92
CA SER A 178 15.29 11.35 4.79
C SER A 178 16.69 10.74 4.73
N ARG A 179 16.80 9.53 4.15
CA ARG A 179 18.09 8.87 3.94
C ARG A 179 18.97 9.57 2.88
N THR A 180 18.35 10.32 2.01
CA THR A 180 19.02 11.10 0.95
C THR A 180 18.44 12.50 0.93
N ASP A 181 19.25 13.48 0.54
CA ASP A 181 18.77 14.86 0.34
C ASP A 181 17.61 14.92 -0.66
N LYS A 182 16.70 15.83 -0.41
CA LYS A 182 15.49 16.05 -1.21
C LYS A 182 15.35 17.51 -1.60
N PRO A 183 16.21 18.02 -2.51
CA PRO A 183 16.20 19.44 -2.89
C PRO A 183 14.83 19.91 -3.45
N ASP A 184 14.07 19.00 -4.06
CA ASP A 184 12.71 19.30 -4.57
C ASP A 184 11.67 19.46 -3.44
N ALA A 185 12.00 19.08 -2.21
CA ALA A 185 11.12 19.26 -1.06
C ALA A 185 11.30 20.60 -0.36
N ASP A 186 12.34 21.33 -0.68
CA ASP A 186 12.66 22.66 -0.10
C ASP A 186 12.01 23.80 -0.89
N ASN A 187 11.32 23.49 -1.99
CA ASN A 187 10.57 24.39 -2.86
C ASN A 187 9.06 24.06 -2.80
#